data_fbcec40e8c392415844304a392e0fc69
#
_entry.id   fbcec40e8c392415844304a392e0fc69
#
_cell.length_a   1.000
_cell.length_b   1.000
_cell.length_c   1.000
_cell.angle_alpha   90.00
_cell.angle_beta   90.00
_cell.angle_gamma   90.00
#
_symmetry.space_group_name_H-M   'P 1'
#
loop_
_entity.id
_entity.type
_entity.pdbx_description
1 polymer ?
#
loop_
_entity_poly.entity_id
_entity_poly.type
_entity_poly.pdbx_seq_one_letter_code
_entity_poly.pdbx_strand_id
1 'polypeptide(L)'
;MTIVAYLNTKGGVGKTTSSIMTAEAARRAGFSTAVLDADPQGSASEWAEGAAANGTPLRFNVEDANRATLARKASNLEVDYLFVDTAPNDPAVIQAAVDVADLTVIPTRSTPADIHRAIQTYESVSGSAALLLWNVDPRFQLYKQARALFEENDVAAFSAEVPSREDVNKLWFTAVEVGSLYGYDDVFAELHGAMSTTTAGVTR
;
A
#
# COMPACT_ATOMS: atom_id res chain seq x y z
N MET A 1 15.77 -4.06 5.76
CA MET A 1 14.73 -3.77 4.74
C MET A 1 13.40 -4.28 5.26
N THR A 2 12.36 -3.47 5.14
CA THR A 2 10.96 -3.84 5.44
C THR A 2 10.19 -3.95 4.13
N ILE A 3 9.48 -5.05 3.91
CA ILE A 3 8.70 -5.29 2.69
C ILE A 3 7.21 -5.17 3.01
N VAL A 4 6.52 -4.29 2.28
CA VAL A 4 5.09 -4.02 2.45
C VAL A 4 4.35 -4.32 1.16
N ALA A 5 3.43 -5.28 1.17
CA ALA A 5 2.60 -5.61 0.01
C ALA A 5 1.24 -4.91 0.07
N TYR A 6 0.86 -4.26 -1.03
CA TYR A 6 -0.49 -3.71 -1.21
C TYR A 6 -1.32 -4.67 -2.05
N LEU A 7 -2.34 -5.26 -1.48
CA LEU A 7 -3.21 -6.21 -2.17
C LEU A 7 -4.69 -6.03 -1.83
N ASN A 8 -5.52 -6.37 -2.75
CA ASN A 8 -6.97 -6.58 -2.58
C ASN A 8 -7.49 -7.29 -3.82
N THR A 9 -8.44 -8.19 -3.66
CA THR A 9 -9.11 -8.89 -4.76
C THR A 9 -9.98 -7.97 -5.62
N LYS A 10 -10.31 -6.78 -5.13
CA LYS A 10 -11.08 -5.76 -5.88
C LYS A 10 -10.15 -4.77 -6.59
N GLY A 11 -10.46 -4.47 -7.87
CA GLY A 11 -9.84 -3.38 -8.61
C GLY A 11 -10.33 -1.99 -8.18
N GLY A 12 -9.49 -0.95 -8.35
CA GLY A 12 -9.88 0.45 -8.10
C GLY A 12 -10.07 0.83 -6.63
N VAL A 13 -9.46 0.11 -5.70
CA VAL A 13 -9.46 0.41 -4.26
C VAL A 13 -8.21 1.12 -3.77
N GLY A 14 -7.33 1.55 -4.68
CA GLY A 14 -6.18 2.39 -4.38
C GLY A 14 -4.87 1.65 -4.09
N LYS A 15 -4.69 0.38 -4.49
CA LYS A 15 -3.43 -0.36 -4.29
C LYS A 15 -2.22 0.38 -4.85
N THR A 16 -2.21 0.63 -6.15
CA THR A 16 -1.13 1.35 -6.85
C THR A 16 -0.89 2.74 -6.28
N THR A 17 -1.98 3.50 -6.05
CA THR A 17 -1.87 4.83 -5.45
C THR A 17 -1.24 4.74 -4.05
N SER A 18 -1.65 3.75 -3.25
CA SER A 18 -1.12 3.59 -1.90
C SER A 18 0.34 3.14 -1.91
N SER A 19 0.75 2.22 -2.80
CA SER A 19 2.14 1.78 -2.89
C SER A 19 3.08 2.95 -3.27
N ILE A 20 2.74 3.71 -4.30
CA ILE A 20 3.53 4.89 -4.76
C ILE A 20 3.56 5.99 -3.69
N MET A 21 2.41 6.34 -3.11
CA MET A 21 2.32 7.45 -2.16
C MET A 21 2.95 7.12 -0.81
N THR A 22 2.87 5.87 -0.35
CA THR A 22 3.57 5.47 0.87
C THR A 22 5.08 5.38 0.64
N ALA A 23 5.54 4.97 -0.55
CA ALA A 23 6.95 5.04 -0.92
C ALA A 23 7.47 6.49 -0.90
N GLU A 24 6.69 7.44 -1.40
CA GLU A 24 7.04 8.86 -1.32
C GLU A 24 7.05 9.38 0.14
N ALA A 25 6.10 8.96 0.97
CA ALA A 25 6.08 9.31 2.39
C ALA A 25 7.32 8.77 3.12
N ALA A 26 7.69 7.52 2.90
CA ALA A 26 8.90 6.91 3.44
C ALA A 26 10.17 7.66 3.00
N ARG A 27 10.27 7.98 1.71
CA ARG A 27 11.38 8.76 1.16
C ARG A 27 11.49 10.15 1.81
N ARG A 28 10.36 10.85 2.02
CA ARG A 28 10.34 12.16 2.71
C ARG A 28 10.73 12.05 4.18
N ALA A 29 10.42 10.94 4.81
CA ALA A 29 10.87 10.63 6.15
C ALA A 29 12.38 10.28 6.25
N GLY A 30 13.09 10.25 5.10
CA GLY A 30 14.54 10.05 5.04
C GLY A 30 14.96 8.60 4.76
N PHE A 31 14.03 7.69 4.43
CA PHE A 31 14.32 6.30 4.12
C PHE A 31 14.56 6.07 2.64
N SER A 32 15.46 5.16 2.31
CA SER A 32 15.61 4.65 0.94
C SER A 32 14.44 3.74 0.60
N THR A 33 13.83 3.92 -0.59
CA THR A 33 12.60 3.22 -0.98
C THR A 33 12.64 2.74 -2.42
N ALA A 34 11.90 1.67 -2.70
CA ALA A 34 11.60 1.20 -4.04
C ALA A 34 10.19 0.62 -4.11
N VAL A 35 9.65 0.51 -5.33
CA VAL A 35 8.38 -0.15 -5.61
C VAL A 35 8.63 -1.29 -6.60
N LEU A 36 8.07 -2.47 -6.32
CA LEU A 36 7.95 -3.56 -7.30
C LEU A 36 6.50 -3.60 -7.81
N ASP A 37 6.34 -3.41 -9.11
CA ASP A 37 5.06 -3.52 -9.80
C ASP A 37 4.84 -4.97 -10.22
N ALA A 38 4.04 -5.68 -9.45
CA ALA A 38 3.67 -7.07 -9.71
C ALA A 38 2.28 -7.20 -10.39
N ASP A 39 1.66 -6.08 -10.79
CA ASP A 39 0.45 -6.09 -11.61
C ASP A 39 0.84 -6.22 -13.09
N PRO A 40 0.39 -7.25 -13.82
CA PRO A 40 0.63 -7.33 -15.27
C PRO A 40 0.10 -6.16 -16.09
N GLN A 41 -0.81 -5.35 -15.53
CA GLN A 41 -1.26 -4.11 -16.16
C GLN A 41 -0.20 -2.99 -16.08
N GLY A 42 0.81 -3.11 -15.20
CA GLY A 42 1.93 -2.20 -15.14
C GLY A 42 1.57 -0.79 -14.64
N SER A 43 0.55 -0.65 -13.80
CA SER A 43 0.03 0.67 -13.41
C SER A 43 1.04 1.52 -12.64
N ALA A 44 1.86 0.92 -11.77
CA ALA A 44 2.91 1.65 -11.06
C ALA A 44 4.07 2.03 -11.99
N SER A 45 4.41 1.15 -12.92
CA SER A 45 5.44 1.38 -13.95
C SER A 45 5.00 2.48 -14.92
N GLU A 46 3.76 2.44 -15.41
CA GLU A 46 3.18 3.53 -16.22
C GLU A 46 3.17 4.87 -15.49
N TRP A 47 2.89 4.87 -14.18
CA TRP A 47 2.96 6.10 -13.38
C TRP A 47 4.38 6.68 -13.38
N ALA A 48 5.39 5.84 -13.13
CA ALA A 48 6.78 6.29 -13.10
C ALA A 48 7.25 6.83 -14.46
N GLU A 49 6.92 6.15 -15.55
CA GLU A 49 7.23 6.57 -16.92
C GLU A 49 6.53 7.89 -17.27
N GLY A 50 5.23 8.00 -16.97
CA GLY A 50 4.44 9.19 -17.22
C GLY A 50 4.93 10.41 -16.41
N ALA A 51 5.31 10.21 -15.15
CA ALA A 51 5.90 11.24 -14.30
C ALA A 51 7.24 11.74 -14.89
N ALA A 52 8.08 10.84 -15.36
CA ALA A 52 9.34 11.20 -16.02
C ALA A 52 9.10 11.96 -17.33
N ALA A 53 8.15 11.51 -18.15
CA ALA A 53 7.78 12.19 -19.40
C ALA A 53 7.22 13.61 -19.15
N ASN A 54 6.54 13.82 -18.03
CA ASN A 54 6.02 15.12 -17.61
C ASN A 54 7.05 16.02 -16.89
N GLY A 55 8.32 15.58 -16.82
CA GLY A 55 9.41 16.36 -16.19
C GLY A 55 9.39 16.32 -14.65
N THR A 56 8.59 15.45 -14.05
CA THR A 56 8.47 15.27 -12.59
C THR A 56 8.72 13.80 -12.22
N PRO A 57 9.94 13.24 -12.48
CA PRO A 57 10.20 11.83 -12.21
C PRO A 57 10.05 11.50 -10.72
N LEU A 58 9.57 10.29 -10.42
CA LEU A 58 9.59 9.75 -9.07
C LEU A 58 11.06 9.70 -8.58
N ARG A 59 11.27 9.96 -7.30
CA ARG A 59 12.62 10.00 -6.69
C ARG A 59 13.00 8.68 -6.03
N PHE A 60 12.38 7.60 -6.46
CA PHE A 60 12.67 6.21 -6.10
C PHE A 60 12.42 5.32 -7.31
N ASN A 61 13.01 4.12 -7.30
CA ASN A 61 12.84 3.17 -8.38
C ASN A 61 11.47 2.51 -8.34
N VAL A 62 10.89 2.33 -9.53
CA VAL A 62 9.76 1.42 -9.77
C VAL A 62 10.23 0.39 -10.79
N GLU A 63 10.13 -0.90 -10.44
CA GLU A 63 10.57 -2.00 -11.31
C GLU A 63 9.45 -3.01 -11.49
N ASP A 64 9.27 -3.51 -12.72
CA ASP A 64 8.37 -4.61 -12.98
C ASP A 64 8.76 -5.87 -12.21
N ALA A 65 7.78 -6.60 -11.73
CA ALA A 65 7.97 -7.91 -11.17
C ALA A 65 6.84 -8.84 -11.62
N ASN A 66 7.02 -10.12 -11.43
CA ASN A 66 5.98 -11.11 -11.61
C ASN A 66 6.16 -12.23 -10.57
N ARG A 67 5.22 -13.16 -10.50
CA ARG A 67 5.28 -14.26 -9.56
C ARG A 67 6.65 -14.96 -9.51
N ALA A 68 7.29 -15.18 -10.66
CA ALA A 68 8.57 -15.91 -10.73
C ALA A 68 9.79 -15.06 -10.34
N THR A 69 9.70 -13.75 -10.46
CA THR A 69 10.84 -12.83 -10.25
C THR A 69 10.74 -12.06 -8.94
N LEU A 70 9.55 -11.95 -8.31
CA LEU A 70 9.29 -11.09 -7.17
C LEU A 70 10.26 -11.35 -6.00
N ALA A 71 10.35 -12.58 -5.52
CA ALA A 71 11.21 -12.90 -4.38
C ALA A 71 12.70 -12.61 -4.67
N ARG A 72 13.17 -12.95 -5.88
CA ARG A 72 14.55 -12.68 -6.30
C ARG A 72 14.81 -11.18 -6.43
N LYS A 73 13.87 -10.41 -7.00
CA LYS A 73 14.03 -8.94 -7.11
C LYS A 73 14.01 -8.30 -5.73
N ALA A 74 13.08 -8.70 -4.86
CA ALA A 74 13.01 -8.21 -3.51
C ALA A 74 14.32 -8.44 -2.74
N SER A 75 14.91 -9.65 -2.84
CA SER A 75 16.16 -9.97 -2.14
C SER A 75 17.41 -9.25 -2.68
N ASN A 76 17.35 -8.72 -3.91
CA ASN A 76 18.47 -8.01 -4.55
C ASN A 76 18.44 -6.49 -4.32
N LEU A 77 17.35 -5.94 -3.79
CA LEU A 77 17.23 -4.51 -3.53
C LEU A 77 17.81 -4.17 -2.16
N GLU A 78 18.65 -3.14 -2.12
CA GLU A 78 19.25 -2.59 -0.88
C GLU A 78 18.55 -1.28 -0.53
N VAL A 79 17.35 -1.37 0.06
CA VAL A 79 16.54 -0.23 0.50
C VAL A 79 16.02 -0.45 1.92
N ASP A 80 15.62 0.63 2.59
CA ASP A 80 15.00 0.53 3.91
C ASP A 80 13.58 -0.02 3.81
N TYR A 81 12.81 0.46 2.80
CA TYR A 81 11.45 0.05 2.53
C TYR A 81 11.25 -0.37 1.07
N LEU A 82 10.67 -1.54 0.88
CA LEU A 82 10.22 -2.05 -0.40
C LEU A 82 8.69 -2.16 -0.39
N PHE A 83 8.03 -1.51 -1.35
CA PHE A 83 6.59 -1.61 -1.52
C PHE A 83 6.28 -2.47 -2.74
N VAL A 84 5.30 -3.37 -2.62
CA VAL A 84 4.89 -4.26 -3.71
C VAL A 84 3.45 -3.92 -4.09
N ASP A 85 3.24 -3.47 -5.33
CA ASP A 85 1.92 -3.30 -5.92
C ASP A 85 1.47 -4.59 -6.60
N THR A 86 0.23 -5.04 -6.39
CA THR A 86 -0.27 -6.30 -6.90
C THR A 86 -1.51 -6.16 -7.76
N ALA A 87 -1.66 -7.10 -8.70
CA ALA A 87 -2.88 -7.25 -9.48
C ALA A 87 -4.10 -7.60 -8.61
N PRO A 88 -5.30 -7.09 -8.95
CA PRO A 88 -6.53 -7.67 -8.45
C PRO A 88 -6.74 -9.06 -9.07
N ASN A 89 -7.28 -10.01 -8.32
CA ASN A 89 -7.73 -11.33 -8.84
C ASN A 89 -6.63 -12.21 -9.47
N ASP A 90 -5.37 -12.05 -9.09
CA ASP A 90 -4.32 -13.03 -9.40
C ASP A 90 -3.82 -13.70 -8.10
N PRO A 91 -4.41 -14.84 -7.71
CA PRO A 91 -4.07 -15.51 -6.46
C PRO A 91 -2.59 -15.91 -6.37
N ALA A 92 -1.96 -16.20 -7.52
CA ALA A 92 -0.57 -16.63 -7.53
C ALA A 92 0.41 -15.46 -7.31
N VAL A 93 0.12 -14.29 -7.85
CA VAL A 93 0.87 -13.07 -7.59
C VAL A 93 0.62 -12.57 -6.16
N ILE A 94 -0.64 -12.60 -5.71
CA ILE A 94 -1.01 -12.25 -4.33
C ILE A 94 -0.25 -13.12 -3.33
N GLN A 95 -0.25 -14.45 -3.51
CA GLN A 95 0.49 -15.33 -2.62
C GLN A 95 2.00 -15.07 -2.65
N ALA A 96 2.59 -14.85 -3.82
CA ALA A 96 4.01 -14.54 -3.92
C ALA A 96 4.37 -13.20 -3.24
N ALA A 97 3.47 -12.22 -3.24
CA ALA A 97 3.66 -10.96 -2.53
C ALA A 97 3.54 -11.15 -1.01
N VAL A 98 2.55 -11.92 -0.55
CA VAL A 98 2.39 -12.27 0.87
C VAL A 98 3.59 -13.05 1.40
N ASP A 99 4.13 -13.98 0.62
CA ASP A 99 5.26 -14.82 1.03
C ASP A 99 6.56 -14.02 1.29
N VAL A 100 6.70 -12.83 0.70
CA VAL A 100 7.88 -11.97 0.89
C VAL A 100 7.62 -10.79 1.81
N ALA A 101 6.36 -10.47 2.10
CA ALA A 101 5.98 -9.27 2.86
C ALA A 101 6.14 -9.45 4.37
N ASP A 102 6.67 -8.43 5.03
CA ASP A 102 6.65 -8.29 6.49
C ASP A 102 5.27 -7.77 6.96
N LEU A 103 4.59 -6.99 6.11
CA LEU A 103 3.23 -6.50 6.33
C LEU A 103 2.45 -6.46 5.03
N THR A 104 1.23 -6.95 5.08
CA THR A 104 0.25 -6.80 4.01
C THR A 104 -0.73 -5.68 4.32
N VAL A 105 -0.83 -4.68 3.47
CA VAL A 105 -1.81 -3.59 3.55
C VAL A 105 -2.93 -3.85 2.55
N ILE A 106 -4.17 -3.79 3.02
CA ILE A 106 -5.36 -4.05 2.22
C ILE A 106 -6.19 -2.76 2.13
N PRO A 107 -5.95 -1.92 1.10
CA PRO A 107 -6.74 -0.70 0.90
C PRO A 107 -8.19 -1.04 0.57
N THR A 108 -9.12 -0.32 1.18
CA THR A 108 -10.57 -0.52 0.96
C THR A 108 -11.33 0.78 1.09
N ARG A 109 -12.45 0.89 0.38
CA ARG A 109 -13.42 1.96 0.59
C ARG A 109 -14.38 1.59 1.71
N SER A 110 -15.14 2.57 2.21
CA SER A 110 -16.09 2.36 3.30
C SER A 110 -17.46 1.81 2.85
N THR A 111 -17.63 1.40 1.58
CA THR A 111 -18.91 0.80 1.18
C THR A 111 -19.06 -0.62 1.75
N PRO A 112 -20.28 -1.08 2.10
CA PRO A 112 -20.47 -2.42 2.68
C PRO A 112 -19.87 -3.55 1.85
N ALA A 113 -20.00 -3.47 0.51
CA ALA A 113 -19.45 -4.48 -0.39
C ALA A 113 -17.91 -4.49 -0.41
N ASP A 114 -17.28 -3.31 -0.29
CA ASP A 114 -15.83 -3.20 -0.23
C ASP A 114 -15.28 -3.73 1.09
N ILE A 115 -15.92 -3.36 2.20
CA ILE A 115 -15.55 -3.83 3.55
C ILE A 115 -15.66 -5.35 3.65
N HIS A 116 -16.77 -5.93 3.18
CA HIS A 116 -16.95 -7.38 3.20
C HIS A 116 -15.82 -8.09 2.43
N ARG A 117 -15.47 -7.62 1.23
CA ARG A 117 -14.35 -8.18 0.45
C ARG A 117 -12.99 -7.98 1.11
N ALA A 118 -12.78 -6.83 1.74
CA ALA A 118 -11.53 -6.54 2.42
C ALA A 118 -11.33 -7.46 3.63
N ILE A 119 -12.38 -7.72 4.42
CA ILE A 119 -12.35 -8.66 5.55
C ILE A 119 -12.07 -10.08 5.03
N GLN A 120 -12.76 -10.55 4.00
CA GLN A 120 -12.47 -11.85 3.39
C GLN A 120 -11.02 -11.96 2.89
N THR A 121 -10.48 -10.89 2.31
CA THR A 121 -9.08 -10.85 1.88
C THR A 121 -8.14 -10.91 3.08
N TYR A 122 -8.43 -10.14 4.14
CA TYR A 122 -7.67 -10.16 5.40
C TYR A 122 -7.62 -11.56 6.02
N GLU A 123 -8.75 -12.25 6.11
CA GLU A 123 -8.85 -13.61 6.65
C GLU A 123 -8.08 -14.65 5.81
N SER A 124 -7.87 -14.38 4.51
CA SER A 124 -7.15 -15.27 3.60
C SER A 124 -5.63 -15.07 3.58
N VAL A 125 -5.14 -13.95 4.13
CA VAL A 125 -3.71 -13.62 4.16
C VAL A 125 -3.04 -14.37 5.31
N SER A 126 -1.96 -15.07 4.99
CA SER A 126 -1.05 -15.63 6.01
C SER A 126 -0.03 -14.56 6.42
N GLY A 127 0.16 -14.36 7.73
CA GLY A 127 1.10 -13.37 8.26
C GLY A 127 0.46 -12.07 8.71
N SER A 128 1.26 -11.03 8.87
CA SER A 128 0.76 -9.73 9.34
C SER A 128 -0.01 -9.00 8.25
N ALA A 129 -1.22 -8.59 8.55
CA ALA A 129 -2.06 -7.81 7.63
C ALA A 129 -2.81 -6.71 8.36
N ALA A 130 -3.14 -5.62 7.67
CA ALA A 130 -3.99 -4.55 8.17
C ALA A 130 -4.81 -3.91 7.05
N LEU A 131 -6.05 -3.51 7.36
CA LEU A 131 -6.90 -2.77 6.45
C LEU A 131 -6.54 -1.28 6.47
N LEU A 132 -6.59 -0.64 5.30
CA LEU A 132 -6.43 0.81 5.15
C LEU A 132 -7.69 1.41 4.52
N LEU A 133 -8.38 2.28 5.27
CA LEU A 133 -9.49 3.04 4.70
C LEU A 133 -8.98 4.07 3.70
N TRP A 134 -9.35 3.88 2.44
CA TRP A 134 -8.90 4.66 1.31
C TRP A 134 -10.05 5.38 0.61
N ASN A 135 -9.83 6.64 0.23
CA ASN A 135 -10.81 7.50 -0.44
C ASN A 135 -12.11 7.62 0.36
N VAL A 136 -11.97 7.94 1.65
CA VAL A 136 -13.08 8.01 2.61
C VAL A 136 -13.29 9.44 3.12
N ASP A 137 -14.48 9.70 3.65
CA ASP A 137 -14.79 10.92 4.40
C ASP A 137 -15.27 10.53 5.81
N PRO A 138 -14.49 10.87 6.87
CA PRO A 138 -14.83 10.50 8.25
C PRO A 138 -16.16 11.05 8.76
N ARG A 139 -16.72 12.06 8.08
CA ARG A 139 -18.05 12.63 8.43
C ARG A 139 -19.20 11.71 8.01
N PHE A 140 -18.97 10.80 7.07
CA PHE A 140 -20.03 9.93 6.56
C PHE A 140 -20.29 8.75 7.46
N GLN A 141 -21.57 8.35 7.52
CA GLN A 141 -22.00 7.21 8.33
C GLN A 141 -21.33 5.89 7.91
N LEU A 142 -21.08 5.70 6.61
CA LEU A 142 -20.40 4.52 6.08
C LEU A 142 -19.00 4.36 6.64
N TYR A 143 -18.25 5.46 6.83
CA TYR A 143 -16.95 5.42 7.49
C TYR A 143 -17.04 4.89 8.92
N LYS A 144 -17.98 5.42 9.71
CA LYS A 144 -18.18 5.01 11.11
C LYS A 144 -18.59 3.54 11.19
N GLN A 145 -19.45 3.09 10.29
CA GLN A 145 -19.87 1.69 10.20
C GLN A 145 -18.69 0.78 9.81
N ALA A 146 -17.81 1.21 8.90
CA ALA A 146 -16.63 0.45 8.53
C ALA A 146 -15.70 0.26 9.73
N ARG A 147 -15.42 1.32 10.49
CA ARG A 147 -14.61 1.23 11.72
C ARG A 147 -15.21 0.26 12.75
N ALA A 148 -16.51 0.37 13.00
CA ALA A 148 -17.22 -0.54 13.92
C ALA A 148 -17.12 -2.02 13.46
N LEU A 149 -17.26 -2.27 12.15
CA LEU A 149 -17.13 -3.63 11.60
C LEU A 149 -15.71 -4.19 11.76
N PHE A 150 -14.67 -3.36 11.68
CA PHE A 150 -13.30 -3.82 11.92
C PHE A 150 -13.12 -4.24 13.38
N GLU A 151 -13.63 -3.46 14.32
CA GLU A 151 -13.60 -3.78 15.75
C GLU A 151 -14.42 -5.04 16.07
N GLU A 152 -15.64 -5.16 15.54
CA GLU A 152 -16.54 -6.31 15.74
C GLU A 152 -15.95 -7.63 15.22
N ASN A 153 -15.14 -7.58 14.15
CA ASN A 153 -14.52 -8.77 13.55
C ASN A 153 -13.06 -8.98 13.98
N ASP A 154 -12.56 -8.20 14.95
CA ASP A 154 -11.17 -8.27 15.43
C ASP A 154 -10.13 -8.15 14.27
N VAL A 155 -10.40 -7.24 13.34
CA VAL A 155 -9.57 -7.01 12.15
C VAL A 155 -8.61 -5.85 12.41
N ALA A 156 -7.33 -6.10 12.25
CA ALA A 156 -6.32 -5.05 12.35
C ALA A 156 -6.53 -4.02 11.21
N ALA A 157 -6.58 -2.75 11.58
CA ALA A 157 -6.75 -1.66 10.64
C ALA A 157 -5.93 -0.43 11.06
N PHE A 158 -5.41 0.28 10.09
CA PHE A 158 -4.74 1.56 10.34
C PHE A 158 -5.70 2.55 11.02
N SER A 159 -5.21 3.30 12.00
CA SER A 159 -5.90 4.47 12.55
C SER A 159 -5.92 5.60 11.54
N ALA A 160 -4.81 5.76 10.83
CA ALA A 160 -4.69 6.67 9.69
C ALA A 160 -5.60 6.22 8.53
N GLU A 161 -6.08 7.20 7.76
CA GLU A 161 -6.89 6.98 6.57
C GLU A 161 -6.46 7.90 5.43
N VAL A 162 -6.82 7.51 4.21
CA VAL A 162 -6.63 8.34 3.02
C VAL A 162 -7.95 9.03 2.69
N PRO A 163 -8.06 10.35 2.88
CA PRO A 163 -9.31 11.06 2.65
C PRO A 163 -9.67 11.13 1.17
N SER A 164 -10.97 11.24 0.91
CA SER A 164 -11.49 11.48 -0.44
C SER A 164 -11.12 12.90 -0.89
N ARG A 165 -10.22 12.98 -1.86
CA ARG A 165 -9.74 14.25 -2.44
C ARG A 165 -9.64 14.12 -3.94
N GLU A 166 -10.18 15.10 -4.65
CA GLU A 166 -10.04 15.19 -6.11
C GLU A 166 -8.57 15.29 -6.53
N ASP A 167 -7.75 15.96 -5.72
CA ASP A 167 -6.34 16.16 -6.00
C ASP A 167 -5.52 14.85 -6.00
N VAL A 168 -5.93 13.84 -5.22
CA VAL A 168 -5.30 12.51 -5.27
C VAL A 168 -5.45 11.88 -6.66
N ASN A 169 -6.59 12.09 -7.32
CA ASN A 169 -6.80 11.59 -8.68
C ASN A 169 -5.96 12.33 -9.73
N LYS A 170 -5.52 13.56 -9.42
CA LYS A 170 -4.67 14.37 -10.31
C LYS A 170 -3.18 14.01 -10.19
N LEU A 171 -2.82 13.17 -9.22
CA LEU A 171 -1.41 12.77 -9.00
C LEU A 171 -0.91 11.73 -10.02
N TRP A 172 -1.79 11.10 -10.77
CA TRP A 172 -1.39 10.16 -11.82
C TRP A 172 -0.38 10.80 -12.77
N PHE A 173 0.71 10.09 -13.04
CA PHE A 173 1.82 10.53 -13.89
C PHE A 173 2.54 11.78 -13.39
N THR A 174 2.51 12.04 -12.08
CA THR A 174 3.30 13.12 -11.47
C THR A 174 4.00 12.63 -10.21
N ALA A 175 5.15 13.24 -9.87
CA ALA A 175 5.70 13.14 -8.53
C ALA A 175 5.06 14.23 -7.64
N VAL A 176 4.79 13.91 -6.39
CA VAL A 176 4.39 14.91 -5.39
C VAL A 176 5.66 15.56 -4.86
N GLU A 177 6.10 16.64 -5.48
CA GLU A 177 7.36 17.29 -5.09
C GLU A 177 7.24 18.11 -3.82
N VAL A 178 6.11 18.78 -3.63
CA VAL A 178 5.85 19.72 -2.52
C VAL A 178 4.41 19.60 -2.07
N GLY A 179 4.17 19.74 -0.77
CA GLY A 179 2.82 19.77 -0.20
C GLY A 179 2.40 18.47 0.50
N SER A 180 1.10 18.36 0.76
CA SER A 180 0.50 17.25 1.48
C SER A 180 0.57 15.94 0.68
N LEU A 181 0.82 14.84 1.37
CA LEU A 181 0.64 13.49 0.84
C LEU A 181 -0.75 12.92 1.14
N TYR A 182 -1.71 13.79 1.46
CA TYR A 182 -3.12 13.41 1.60
C TYR A 182 -3.38 12.26 2.58
N GLY A 183 -2.69 12.26 3.74
CA GLY A 183 -2.79 11.23 4.77
C GLY A 183 -1.76 10.10 4.66
N TYR A 184 -1.01 10.01 3.57
CA TYR A 184 0.02 8.96 3.46
C TYR A 184 1.24 9.20 4.37
N ASP A 185 1.47 10.43 4.81
CA ASP A 185 2.46 10.73 5.86
C ASP A 185 2.07 10.02 7.17
N ASP A 186 0.80 10.10 7.56
CA ASP A 186 0.28 9.45 8.78
C ASP A 186 0.25 7.92 8.62
N VAL A 187 -0.16 7.42 7.44
CA VAL A 187 -0.12 5.99 7.10
C VAL A 187 1.29 5.44 7.23
N PHE A 188 2.29 6.13 6.68
CA PHE A 188 3.68 5.68 6.81
C PHE A 188 4.18 5.77 8.25
N ALA A 189 3.86 6.83 8.99
CA ALA A 189 4.27 6.97 10.39
C ALA A 189 3.74 5.83 11.26
N GLU A 190 2.47 5.45 11.09
CA GLU A 190 1.85 4.33 11.79
C GLU A 190 2.49 2.99 11.39
N LEU A 191 2.69 2.77 10.08
CA LEU A 191 3.37 1.59 9.55
C LEU A 191 4.78 1.46 10.14
N HIS A 192 5.57 2.52 10.08
CA HIS A 192 6.94 2.54 10.61
C HIS A 192 6.97 2.26 12.12
N GLY A 193 6.06 2.84 12.89
CA GLY A 193 5.92 2.58 14.32
C GLY A 193 5.63 1.12 14.63
N ALA A 194 4.69 0.51 13.92
CA ALA A 194 4.32 -0.90 14.08
C ALA A 194 5.49 -1.84 13.77
N MET A 195 6.20 -1.61 12.66
CA MET A 195 7.33 -2.44 12.24
C MET A 195 8.53 -2.31 13.17
N SER A 196 8.79 -1.12 13.72
CA SER A 196 9.90 -0.87 14.66
C SER A 196 9.69 -1.58 16.00
N THR A 197 8.47 -1.67 16.50
CA THR A 197 8.14 -2.38 17.73
C THR A 197 8.26 -3.90 17.59
N THR A 198 7.91 -4.46 16.42
CA THR A 198 8.03 -5.89 16.15
C THR A 198 9.50 -6.33 16.13
N THR A 199 10.40 -5.52 15.58
CA THR A 199 11.84 -5.82 15.52
C THR A 199 12.48 -5.77 16.91
N ALA A 200 12.03 -4.88 17.80
CA ALA A 200 12.56 -4.76 19.17
C ALA A 200 12.13 -5.93 20.09
N GLY A 201 11.03 -6.63 19.77
CA GLY A 201 10.53 -7.78 20.55
C GLY A 201 11.21 -9.12 20.28
N VAL A 202 12.00 -9.24 19.22
CA VAL A 202 12.69 -10.48 18.80
C VAL A 202 14.10 -10.61 19.38
N THR A 203 14.61 -9.58 20.08
CA THR A 203 15.95 -9.57 20.69
C THR A 203 15.89 -9.86 22.20
N ARG A 204 15.25 -10.99 22.60
CA ARG A 204 15.37 -11.55 23.95
C ARG A 204 15.47 -13.06 23.92
#